data_f275e64b0294edd89c8e8496aa8b8029
#
_entry.id   f275e64b0294edd89c8e8496aa8b8029
#
_cell.length_a   1.000
_cell.length_b   1.000
_cell.length_c   1.000
_cell.angle_alpha   90.00
_cell.angle_beta   90.00
_cell.angle_gamma   90.00
#
_symmetry.space_group_name_H-M   'P 1'
#
loop_
_entity.id
_entity.type
_entity.pdbx_description
1 polymer ?
#
loop_
_entity_poly.entity_id
_entity_poly.type
_entity_poly.pdbx_seq_one_letter_code
_entity_poly.pdbx_strand_id
1 'polypeptide(L)'
;MEKFILDTEVIVLTYNELNSSQLKLVETAFKACENSYSPYSEFSVGSSLEFENGEIFQANNQENAAYPSGLCAERTLLFYAKANNTHKEIKRMVIAAKNHGKATKQPVSPCGACRQVMLETANRQNSPIELLLAGADKVYMIKDVKTLLPLQFNAESLK
;
A
#
# COMPACT_ATOMS: atom_id res chain seq x y z
N MET A 1 3.78 -20.37 31.73
CA MET A 1 3.04 -19.72 30.61
C MET A 1 3.87 -18.52 30.20
N GLU A 2 4.35 -18.49 28.94
CA GLU A 2 5.05 -17.37 28.35
C GLU A 2 4.07 -16.51 27.55
N LYS A 3 4.21 -15.18 27.58
CA LYS A 3 3.38 -14.22 26.83
C LYS A 3 4.29 -13.21 26.16
N PHE A 4 4.00 -12.87 24.91
CA PHE A 4 4.64 -11.77 24.21
C PHE A 4 3.58 -10.92 23.50
N ILE A 5 3.91 -9.65 23.25
CA ILE A 5 3.04 -8.69 22.58
C ILE A 5 3.57 -8.44 21.19
N LEU A 6 2.69 -8.50 20.20
CA LEU A 6 2.94 -8.09 18.83
C LEU A 6 2.07 -6.87 18.55
N ASP A 7 2.68 -5.74 18.25
CA ASP A 7 1.97 -4.49 18.02
C ASP A 7 2.38 -3.84 16.69
N THR A 8 1.53 -2.91 16.24
CA THR A 8 1.80 -2.06 15.07
C THR A 8 1.63 -0.61 15.49
N GLU A 9 2.70 0.17 15.44
CA GLU A 9 2.64 1.61 15.64
C GLU A 9 1.98 2.27 14.42
N VAL A 10 0.96 3.08 14.66
CA VAL A 10 0.30 3.90 13.64
C VAL A 10 0.41 5.35 14.04
N ILE A 11 1.12 6.15 13.24
CA ILE A 11 1.25 7.59 13.43
C ILE A 11 0.14 8.28 12.63
N VAL A 12 -0.66 9.11 13.28
CA VAL A 12 -1.74 9.86 12.65
C VAL A 12 -1.23 11.24 12.31
N LEU A 13 -1.27 11.60 11.02
CA LEU A 13 -0.78 12.86 10.48
C LEU A 13 -1.90 13.64 9.81
N THR A 14 -1.84 14.96 9.89
CA THR A 14 -2.56 15.87 9.00
C THR A 14 -1.75 16.08 7.72
N TYR A 15 -2.38 16.58 6.67
CA TYR A 15 -1.69 16.85 5.40
C TYR A 15 -0.55 17.90 5.54
N ASN A 16 -0.67 18.84 6.48
CA ASN A 16 0.36 19.85 6.72
C ASN A 16 1.64 19.30 7.39
N GLU A 17 1.56 18.09 7.94
CA GLU A 17 2.71 17.41 8.55
C GLU A 17 3.48 16.51 7.57
N LEU A 18 2.94 16.34 6.35
CA LEU A 18 3.62 15.60 5.29
C LEU A 18 4.71 16.47 4.66
N ASN A 19 5.85 15.86 4.38
CA ASN A 19 6.86 16.51 3.55
C ASN A 19 6.43 16.50 2.06
N SER A 20 7.12 17.30 1.22
CA SER A 20 6.77 17.46 -0.19
C SER A 20 6.77 16.17 -1.00
N SER A 21 7.69 15.24 -0.71
CA SER A 21 7.74 13.93 -1.39
C SER A 21 6.54 13.05 -0.98
N GLN A 22 6.21 13.02 0.30
CA GLN A 22 5.04 12.28 0.80
C GLN A 22 3.75 12.84 0.22
N LEU A 23 3.60 14.17 0.20
CA LEU A 23 2.41 14.83 -0.34
C LEU A 23 2.23 14.50 -1.83
N LYS A 24 3.30 14.64 -2.63
CA LYS A 24 3.29 14.28 -4.05
C LYS A 24 2.87 12.83 -4.28
N LEU A 25 3.34 11.91 -3.43
CA LEU A 25 3.02 10.50 -3.55
C LEU A 25 1.54 10.23 -3.19
N VAL A 26 0.99 10.93 -2.18
CA VAL A 26 -0.43 10.88 -1.83
C VAL A 26 -1.31 11.40 -2.97
N GLU A 27 -0.95 12.54 -3.57
CA GLU A 27 -1.66 13.08 -4.74
C GLU A 27 -1.64 12.09 -5.92
N THR A 28 -0.49 11.44 -6.14
CA THR A 28 -0.33 10.42 -7.18
C THR A 28 -1.25 9.21 -6.94
N ALA A 29 -1.39 8.76 -5.69
CA ALA A 29 -2.29 7.67 -5.34
C ALA A 29 -3.77 8.05 -5.55
N PHE A 30 -4.19 9.26 -5.15
CA PHE A 30 -5.55 9.74 -5.43
C PHE A 30 -5.83 9.89 -6.93
N LYS A 31 -4.86 10.35 -7.71
CA LYS A 31 -4.97 10.42 -9.18
C LYS A 31 -5.11 9.02 -9.79
N ALA A 32 -4.40 8.03 -9.29
CA ALA A 32 -4.52 6.66 -9.75
C ALA A 32 -5.93 6.08 -9.59
N CYS A 33 -6.71 6.52 -8.58
CA CYS A 33 -8.10 6.13 -8.41
C CYS A 33 -8.97 6.44 -9.65
N GLU A 34 -8.64 7.47 -10.43
CA GLU A 34 -9.44 7.92 -11.57
C GLU A 34 -9.49 6.90 -12.72
N ASN A 35 -8.47 6.05 -12.81
CA ASN A 35 -8.36 4.99 -13.80
C ASN A 35 -8.70 3.60 -13.26
N SER A 36 -9.25 3.52 -12.04
CA SER A 36 -9.69 2.27 -11.45
C SER A 36 -10.81 1.62 -12.28
N TYR A 37 -10.70 0.32 -12.50
CA TYR A 37 -11.79 -0.46 -13.06
C TYR A 37 -12.55 -1.15 -11.92
N SER A 38 -13.60 -0.51 -11.44
CA SER A 38 -14.38 -0.95 -10.27
C SER A 38 -15.90 -0.89 -10.50
N PRO A 39 -16.41 -1.56 -11.57
CA PRO A 39 -17.82 -1.45 -11.96
C PRO A 39 -18.77 -2.19 -11.01
N TYR A 40 -18.28 -3.07 -10.16
CA TYR A 40 -19.10 -3.89 -9.26
C TYR A 40 -19.22 -3.27 -7.87
N SER A 41 -18.13 -2.75 -7.33
CA SER A 41 -18.09 -2.18 -5.97
C SER A 41 -18.28 -0.67 -5.94
N GLU A 42 -18.01 0.03 -7.06
CA GLU A 42 -17.87 1.49 -7.13
C GLU A 42 -16.85 2.05 -6.14
N PHE A 43 -15.91 1.18 -5.69
CA PHE A 43 -14.86 1.49 -4.76
C PHE A 43 -13.51 1.54 -5.47
N SER A 44 -13.06 2.76 -5.77
CA SER A 44 -11.81 3.01 -6.48
C SER A 44 -10.65 3.11 -5.52
N VAL A 45 -9.63 2.28 -5.71
CA VAL A 45 -8.39 2.30 -4.93
C VAL A 45 -7.24 2.67 -5.85
N GLY A 46 -6.45 3.63 -5.43
CA GLY A 46 -5.19 3.98 -6.05
C GLY A 46 -4.02 3.69 -5.11
N SER A 47 -2.92 3.27 -5.67
CA SER A 47 -1.68 3.09 -4.95
C SER A 47 -0.53 3.71 -5.71
N SER A 48 0.44 4.29 -4.99
CA SER A 48 1.68 4.80 -5.52
C SER A 48 2.86 4.28 -4.70
N LEU A 49 4.02 4.21 -5.31
CA LEU A 49 5.27 3.91 -4.61
C LEU A 49 6.40 4.82 -5.11
N GLU A 50 7.37 5.04 -4.24
CA GLU A 50 8.63 5.73 -4.53
C GLU A 50 9.78 4.76 -4.28
N PHE A 51 10.65 4.60 -5.26
CA PHE A 51 11.93 3.93 -5.08
C PHE A 51 12.95 4.84 -4.42
N GLU A 52 14.03 4.28 -3.86
CA GLU A 52 15.11 5.08 -3.23
C GLU A 52 15.77 6.10 -4.19
N ASN A 53 15.74 5.85 -5.49
CA ASN A 53 16.25 6.78 -6.49
C ASN A 53 15.24 7.90 -6.86
N GLY A 54 14.08 7.98 -6.20
CA GLY A 54 13.05 8.99 -6.42
C GLY A 54 12.07 8.72 -7.57
N GLU A 55 12.21 7.60 -8.29
CA GLU A 55 11.23 7.21 -9.32
C GLU A 55 9.90 6.82 -8.67
N ILE A 56 8.80 7.29 -9.26
CA ILE A 56 7.44 7.06 -8.79
C ILE A 56 6.66 6.19 -9.78
N PHE A 57 5.99 5.18 -9.25
CA PHE A 57 5.05 4.33 -9.97
C PHE A 57 3.67 4.40 -9.32
N GLN A 58 2.63 4.18 -10.12
CA GLN A 58 1.25 4.14 -9.65
C GLN A 58 0.45 3.03 -10.32
N ALA A 59 -0.55 2.52 -9.63
CA ALA A 59 -1.55 1.61 -10.16
C ALA A 59 -2.88 1.75 -9.40
N ASN A 60 -3.89 1.03 -9.84
CA ASN A 60 -5.23 1.04 -9.27
C ASN A 60 -5.81 -0.37 -9.23
N ASN A 61 -6.95 -0.53 -8.54
CA ASN A 61 -7.66 -1.81 -8.52
C ASN A 61 -8.30 -2.10 -9.87
N GLN A 62 -8.26 -3.37 -10.25
CA GLN A 62 -8.81 -3.91 -11.48
C GLN A 62 -9.76 -5.06 -11.11
N GLU A 63 -11.06 -4.78 -11.09
CA GLU A 63 -12.07 -5.78 -10.82
C GLU A 63 -12.28 -6.71 -12.02
N ASN A 64 -12.89 -7.84 -11.78
CA ASN A 64 -13.22 -8.83 -12.80
C ASN A 64 -14.53 -9.52 -12.42
N ALA A 65 -15.38 -9.83 -13.38
CA ALA A 65 -16.60 -10.61 -13.16
C ALA A 65 -16.30 -11.98 -12.55
N ALA A 66 -15.16 -12.58 -12.89
CA ALA A 66 -14.56 -13.70 -12.17
C ALA A 66 -13.80 -13.13 -10.97
N TYR A 67 -14.44 -12.93 -9.84
CA TYR A 67 -13.91 -12.23 -8.67
C TYR A 67 -12.48 -12.63 -8.24
N PRO A 68 -12.08 -13.92 -8.26
CA PRO A 68 -10.71 -14.31 -7.95
C PRO A 68 -9.64 -13.73 -8.89
N SER A 69 -10.03 -13.34 -10.11
CA SER A 69 -9.11 -12.78 -11.13
C SER A 69 -8.84 -11.28 -10.94
N GLY A 70 -9.63 -10.60 -10.12
CA GLY A 70 -9.42 -9.18 -9.80
C GLY A 70 -8.16 -8.96 -8.95
N LEU A 71 -7.56 -7.77 -9.10
CA LEU A 71 -6.39 -7.37 -8.31
C LEU A 71 -6.64 -6.04 -7.60
N CYS A 72 -6.23 -5.98 -6.33
CA CYS A 72 -6.14 -4.73 -5.57
C CYS A 72 -5.04 -3.84 -6.15
N ALA A 73 -5.18 -2.53 -6.00
CA ALA A 73 -4.21 -1.53 -6.45
C ALA A 73 -2.77 -1.82 -6.01
N GLU A 74 -2.60 -2.23 -4.75
CA GLU A 74 -1.32 -2.52 -4.14
C GLU A 74 -0.61 -3.70 -4.82
N ARG A 75 -1.35 -4.78 -5.12
CA ARG A 75 -0.77 -5.95 -5.80
C ARG A 75 -0.48 -5.67 -7.26
N THR A 76 -1.37 -4.96 -7.95
CA THR A 76 -1.13 -4.48 -9.31
C THR A 76 0.16 -3.68 -9.38
N LEU A 77 0.34 -2.74 -8.44
CA LEU A 77 1.52 -1.88 -8.38
C LEU A 77 2.80 -2.66 -8.06
N LEU A 78 2.79 -3.45 -6.98
CA LEU A 78 3.98 -4.18 -6.52
C LEU A 78 4.48 -5.19 -7.54
N PHE A 79 3.58 -5.97 -8.14
CA PHE A 79 3.95 -6.96 -9.15
C PHE A 79 4.54 -6.29 -10.39
N TYR A 80 3.88 -5.22 -10.90
CA TYR A 80 4.39 -4.47 -12.05
C TYR A 80 5.74 -3.81 -11.75
N ALA A 81 5.84 -3.09 -10.64
CA ALA A 81 7.04 -2.35 -10.29
C ALA A 81 8.24 -3.29 -10.08
N LYS A 82 8.06 -4.38 -9.33
CA LYS A 82 9.16 -5.32 -9.05
C LYS A 82 9.50 -6.25 -10.22
N ALA A 83 8.55 -6.54 -11.12
CA ALA A 83 8.86 -7.28 -12.35
C ALA A 83 9.79 -6.49 -13.28
N ASN A 84 9.62 -5.18 -13.32
CA ASN A 84 10.42 -4.30 -14.19
C ASN A 84 11.65 -3.68 -13.50
N ASN A 85 11.72 -3.73 -12.18
CA ASN A 85 12.79 -3.08 -11.39
C ASN A 85 13.24 -3.99 -10.25
N THR A 86 13.75 -5.17 -10.58
CA THR A 86 14.10 -6.23 -9.63
C THR A 86 15.10 -5.80 -8.56
N HIS A 87 16.05 -4.92 -8.91
CA HIS A 87 17.14 -4.48 -8.05
C HIS A 87 16.88 -3.16 -7.31
N LYS A 88 15.79 -2.43 -7.65
CA LYS A 88 15.47 -1.17 -6.97
C LYS A 88 14.72 -1.44 -5.66
N GLU A 89 15.08 -0.71 -4.63
CA GLU A 89 14.40 -0.76 -3.34
C GLU A 89 13.27 0.25 -3.27
N ILE A 90 12.12 -0.20 -2.79
CA ILE A 90 10.95 0.65 -2.56
C ILE A 90 11.15 1.31 -1.20
N LYS A 91 11.17 2.63 -1.18
CA LYS A 91 11.29 3.45 0.02
C LYS A 91 9.98 3.58 0.76
N ARG A 92 8.90 3.88 0.01
CA ARG A 92 7.57 4.07 0.56
C ARG A 92 6.46 3.74 -0.42
N MET A 93 5.27 3.48 0.14
CA MET A 93 4.04 3.29 -0.62
C MET A 93 2.93 4.15 -0.05
N VAL A 94 1.96 4.48 -0.89
CA VAL A 94 0.70 5.11 -0.49
C VAL A 94 -0.48 4.31 -1.00
N ILE A 95 -1.54 4.25 -0.18
CA ILE A 95 -2.86 3.76 -0.56
C ILE A 95 -3.86 4.88 -0.34
N ALA A 96 -4.67 5.17 -1.34
CA ALA A 96 -5.80 6.09 -1.28
C ALA A 96 -7.04 5.42 -1.85
N ALA A 97 -8.22 5.79 -1.36
CA ALA A 97 -9.47 5.24 -1.87
C ALA A 97 -10.54 6.32 -2.04
N LYS A 98 -11.39 6.11 -3.04
CA LYS A 98 -12.60 6.87 -3.28
C LYS A 98 -13.80 5.92 -3.28
N ASN A 99 -14.84 6.28 -2.54
CA ASN A 99 -16.13 5.60 -2.56
C ASN A 99 -17.13 6.50 -3.26
N HIS A 100 -17.78 6.01 -4.34
CA HIS A 100 -18.66 6.81 -5.20
C HIS A 100 -18.00 8.16 -5.60
N GLY A 101 -16.72 8.12 -5.99
CA GLY A 101 -15.96 9.30 -6.46
C GLY A 101 -15.44 10.24 -5.36
N LYS A 102 -15.78 10.02 -4.09
CA LYS A 102 -15.32 10.85 -2.95
C LYS A 102 -14.26 10.14 -2.14
N ALA A 103 -13.21 10.86 -1.75
CA ALA A 103 -12.18 10.33 -0.85
C ALA A 103 -12.82 9.79 0.45
N THR A 104 -12.37 8.63 0.90
CA THR A 104 -12.86 8.03 2.14
C THR A 104 -12.47 8.87 3.34
N LYS A 105 -13.38 9.07 4.31
CA LYS A 105 -13.07 9.85 5.53
C LYS A 105 -11.95 9.21 6.34
N GLN A 106 -12.04 7.91 6.54
CA GLN A 106 -10.97 7.17 7.21
C GLN A 106 -9.99 6.62 6.17
N PRO A 107 -8.67 6.64 6.48
CA PRO A 107 -7.69 5.92 5.68
C PRO A 107 -8.06 4.44 5.56
N VAL A 108 -7.90 3.87 4.37
CA VAL A 108 -8.24 2.48 4.09
C VAL A 108 -6.99 1.61 4.20
N SER A 109 -7.08 0.56 5.00
CA SER A 109 -6.00 -0.40 5.19
C SER A 109 -5.94 -1.43 4.06
N PRO A 110 -4.74 -1.95 3.70
CA PRO A 110 -4.59 -3.03 2.74
C PRO A 110 -5.26 -4.32 3.24
N CYS A 111 -5.83 -5.09 2.33
CA CYS A 111 -6.38 -6.41 2.65
C CYS A 111 -5.27 -7.41 3.03
N GLY A 112 -5.63 -8.57 3.59
CA GLY A 112 -4.66 -9.57 4.04
C GLY A 112 -3.71 -10.05 2.94
N ALA A 113 -4.23 -10.28 1.72
CA ALA A 113 -3.41 -10.68 0.57
C ALA A 113 -2.39 -9.60 0.16
N CYS A 114 -2.78 -8.30 0.24
CA CYS A 114 -1.87 -7.19 -0.04
C CYS A 114 -0.79 -7.07 1.04
N ARG A 115 -1.15 -7.25 2.32
CA ARG A 115 -0.16 -7.26 3.42
C ARG A 115 0.89 -8.35 3.23
N GLN A 116 0.48 -9.55 2.79
CA GLN A 116 1.40 -10.65 2.51
C GLN A 116 2.37 -10.32 1.37
N VAL A 117 1.88 -9.70 0.28
CA VAL A 117 2.74 -9.29 -0.84
C VAL A 117 3.70 -8.16 -0.44
N MET A 118 3.24 -7.20 0.39
CA MET A 118 4.10 -6.15 0.95
C MET A 118 5.21 -6.74 1.84
N LEU A 119 4.86 -7.69 2.73
CA LEU A 119 5.81 -8.41 3.57
C LEU A 119 6.89 -9.09 2.73
N GLU A 120 6.49 -9.88 1.74
CA GLU A 120 7.42 -10.59 0.86
C GLU A 120 8.34 -9.62 0.10
N THR A 121 7.78 -8.50 -0.37
CA THR A 121 8.55 -7.45 -1.06
C THR A 121 9.61 -6.82 -0.14
N ALA A 122 9.23 -6.46 1.09
CA ALA A 122 10.13 -5.89 2.08
C ALA A 122 11.22 -6.90 2.52
N ASN A 123 10.87 -8.18 2.63
CA ASN A 123 11.84 -9.23 2.94
C ASN A 123 12.84 -9.43 1.79
N ARG A 124 12.39 -9.45 0.52
CA ARG A 124 13.26 -9.60 -0.65
C ARG A 124 14.28 -8.47 -0.81
N GLN A 125 13.90 -7.24 -0.47
CA GLN A 125 14.83 -6.09 -0.52
C GLN A 125 15.64 -5.92 0.78
N ASN A 126 15.31 -6.64 1.84
CA ASN A 126 15.94 -6.57 3.16
C ASN A 126 15.97 -5.16 3.77
N SER A 127 14.97 -4.33 3.42
CA SER A 127 14.81 -2.98 3.96
C SER A 127 13.32 -2.69 4.22
N PRO A 128 13.00 -1.79 5.18
CA PRO A 128 11.62 -1.43 5.48
C PRO A 128 10.98 -0.68 4.33
N ILE A 129 9.65 -0.80 4.22
CA ILE A 129 8.83 0.02 3.33
C ILE A 129 7.89 0.83 4.20
N GLU A 130 8.03 2.17 4.17
CA GLU A 130 7.08 3.09 4.80
C GLU A 130 5.74 3.02 4.07
N LEU A 131 4.63 2.95 4.81
CA LEU A 131 3.29 2.96 4.23
C LEU A 131 2.49 4.14 4.73
N LEU A 132 1.91 4.89 3.79
CA LEU A 132 0.95 5.95 4.04
C LEU A 132 -0.44 5.50 3.58
N LEU A 133 -1.43 5.57 4.47
CA LEU A 133 -2.83 5.35 4.16
C LEU A 133 -3.54 6.68 4.16
N ALA A 134 -4.00 7.15 2.99
CA ALA A 134 -4.55 8.49 2.83
C ALA A 134 -6.08 8.48 2.89
N GLY A 135 -6.65 9.24 3.83
CA GLY A 135 -8.06 9.58 3.93
C GLY A 135 -8.32 11.02 3.50
N ALA A 136 -9.57 11.50 3.61
CA ALA A 136 -9.92 12.86 3.21
C ALA A 136 -9.18 13.95 4.03
N ASP A 137 -9.06 13.74 5.36
CA ASP A 137 -8.59 14.78 6.28
C ASP A 137 -7.30 14.38 7.03
N LYS A 138 -6.88 13.11 6.95
CA LYS A 138 -5.73 12.57 7.70
C LYS A 138 -5.06 11.43 6.96
N VAL A 139 -3.83 11.18 7.35
CA VAL A 139 -3.00 10.09 6.84
C VAL A 139 -2.52 9.24 8.01
N TYR A 140 -2.61 7.92 7.88
CA TYR A 140 -1.94 6.99 8.79
C TYR A 140 -0.58 6.63 8.21
N MET A 141 0.47 6.76 9.00
CA MET A 141 1.81 6.36 8.63
C MET A 141 2.26 5.15 9.44
N ILE A 142 2.71 4.12 8.77
CA ILE A 142 3.31 2.91 9.31
C ILE A 142 4.77 2.87 8.81
N LYS A 143 5.74 2.80 9.72
CA LYS A 143 7.16 2.87 9.39
C LYS A 143 7.67 1.66 8.60
N ASP A 144 7.06 0.49 8.80
CA ASP A 144 7.43 -0.74 8.09
C ASP A 144 6.18 -1.61 7.85
N VAL A 145 5.89 -1.89 6.59
CA VAL A 145 4.77 -2.75 6.18
C VAL A 145 4.79 -4.14 6.83
N LYS A 146 5.95 -4.63 7.27
CA LYS A 146 6.08 -5.93 7.94
C LYS A 146 5.30 -6.00 9.23
N THR A 147 5.11 -4.88 9.93
CA THR A 147 4.34 -4.83 11.18
C THR A 147 2.84 -5.03 10.98
N LEU A 148 2.33 -4.94 9.75
CA LEU A 148 0.90 -5.19 9.43
C LEU A 148 0.50 -6.66 9.49
N LEU A 149 1.48 -7.57 9.60
CA LEU A 149 1.28 -9.01 9.81
C LEU A 149 2.05 -9.43 11.07
N PRO A 150 1.44 -9.35 12.25
CA PRO A 150 2.11 -9.69 13.51
C PRO A 150 2.62 -11.13 13.57
N LEU A 151 1.87 -12.09 13.00
CA LEU A 151 2.31 -13.48 12.78
C LEU A 151 2.51 -13.68 11.28
N GLN A 152 3.75 -13.81 10.86
CA GLN A 152 4.14 -13.79 9.45
C GLN A 152 4.36 -15.21 8.91
N PHE A 153 3.83 -15.46 7.72
CA PHE A 153 4.27 -16.56 6.89
C PHE A 153 5.31 -16.06 5.88
N ASN A 154 6.52 -16.58 5.96
CA ASN A 154 7.64 -16.16 5.12
C ASN A 154 8.52 -17.36 4.73
N ALA A 155 9.62 -17.11 4.01
CA ALA A 155 10.53 -18.16 3.54
C ALA A 155 11.14 -19.03 4.66
N GLU A 156 11.28 -18.52 5.89
CA GLU A 156 11.75 -19.30 7.03
C GLU A 156 10.75 -20.40 7.44
N SER A 157 9.46 -20.16 7.20
CA SER A 157 8.40 -21.15 7.47
C SER A 157 8.43 -22.35 6.52
N LEU A 158 9.25 -22.29 5.44
CA LEU A 158 9.38 -23.34 4.43
C LEU A 158 10.65 -24.18 4.63
N LYS A 159 11.48 -23.88 5.61
CA LYS A 159 12.70 -24.60 5.97
C LYS A 159 12.43 -25.61 7.08
#